data_d146a359045103f92b4a91118f830daf
#
_entry.id   d146a359045103f92b4a91118f830daf
#
_cell.length_a   1.000
_cell.length_b   1.000
_cell.length_c   1.000
_cell.angle_alpha   90.00
_cell.angle_beta   90.00
_cell.angle_gamma   90.00
#
_symmetry.space_group_name_H-M   'P 1'
#
loop_
_entity.id
_entity.type
_entity.pdbx_description
1 polymer ?
#
loop_
_entity_poly.entity_id
_entity_poly.type
_entity_poly.pdbx_seq_one_letter_code
_entity_poly.pdbx_strand_id
1 'polypeptide(L)'
;LTKTDFYRVADLTAIGLVAMVLFLFLNRQEYHFITTLLAWIPILLFPLVTVLAYSTTPRMSLDVLFYSLRRQREPVQQSWDMDYVYLGACLLAAGLNKESIYYFPVVVIIFTCSLYQLRSPRFTKKTFVIGLCAILLAATAFHHGIRNTHLSIKKQTELWIANWISQHTDPLKTRTALGKVGQLKLSDSIAFRIKPSSGKPDFPSLLVEAVYNTSSGTEWEVFDPRFNTVKHKDDFTWGFSDTVSYPHPESKIYLEFDRDRSLIPVPSQLVELSELPATDVSMSTYGAIQGIGLIPAPHYRVKYDNEPHLGDEPSPMDLLVPEEHRVALHQVTDGQIPAAQAIPFIQDFFSDFRYTLFQENIEITDDPLGHFLQTSKAGHCEYFASATTLLLRQLGIPSRYVVGYAITEWNDDMKMYIVRERHAHAWASAYINGRWVPIDTTPQQWLAMEEDQSSVLQPLWDFLGNNQFLFELWFNDQKLEEYENELYGIGFILALILIWRIATSEQVIIEREQTTDSSNWILPGRDSPFFRIEEQLSILGFRRGKGELMAEWLLRIERPELLPMLTSHNRWRFDP
;
A
#
# COMPACT_ATOMS: atom_id res chain seq x y z
N LEU A 1 31.29 19.74 18.16
CA LEU A 1 30.14 20.03 17.29
C LEU A 1 29.30 21.15 17.91
N THR A 2 28.95 22.16 17.11
CA THR A 2 28.10 23.27 17.56
C THR A 2 26.62 22.90 17.49
N LYS A 3 25.76 23.62 18.24
CA LYS A 3 24.29 23.43 18.11
C LYS A 3 23.81 23.58 16.67
N THR A 4 24.45 24.43 15.89
CA THR A 4 24.13 24.62 14.46
C THR A 4 24.45 23.41 13.61
N ASP A 5 25.47 22.62 13.94
CA ASP A 5 25.79 21.38 13.23
C ASP A 5 24.74 20.30 13.53
N PHE A 6 24.24 20.25 14.76
CA PHE A 6 23.12 19.38 15.12
C PHE A 6 21.86 19.70 14.33
N TYR A 7 21.50 20.98 14.25
CA TYR A 7 20.32 21.40 13.47
C TYR A 7 20.44 21.02 12.00
N ARG A 8 21.62 21.19 11.40
CA ARG A 8 21.86 20.80 9.98
C ARG A 8 21.71 19.31 9.75
N VAL A 9 22.25 18.48 10.65
CA VAL A 9 22.12 17.01 10.52
C VAL A 9 20.69 16.56 10.77
N ALA A 10 20.00 17.15 11.74
CA ALA A 10 18.60 16.88 11.98
C ALA A 10 17.72 17.28 10.78
N ASP A 11 17.98 18.42 10.16
CA ASP A 11 17.28 18.88 8.95
C ASP A 11 17.54 17.94 7.77
N LEU A 12 18.79 17.48 7.58
CA LEU A 12 19.14 16.51 6.56
C LEU A 12 18.43 15.17 6.80
N THR A 13 18.37 14.71 8.05
CA THR A 13 17.65 13.49 8.44
C THR A 13 16.14 13.63 8.17
N ALA A 14 15.56 14.78 8.51
CA ALA A 14 14.15 15.07 8.23
C ALA A 14 13.84 15.13 6.73
N ILE A 15 14.71 15.76 5.94
CA ILE A 15 14.59 15.79 4.47
C ILE A 15 14.70 14.37 3.91
N GLY A 16 15.65 13.57 4.39
CA GLY A 16 15.80 12.17 3.99
C GLY A 16 14.55 11.34 4.32
N LEU A 17 13.94 11.56 5.49
CA LEU A 17 12.72 10.88 5.89
C LEU A 17 11.54 11.28 4.99
N VAL A 18 11.37 12.58 4.72
CA VAL A 18 10.33 13.08 3.81
C VAL A 18 10.55 12.54 2.39
N ALA A 19 11.79 12.57 1.89
CA ALA A 19 12.13 12.02 0.59
C ALA A 19 11.84 10.51 0.51
N MET A 20 12.15 9.76 1.58
CA MET A 20 11.85 8.32 1.66
C MET A 20 10.34 8.05 1.68
N VAL A 21 9.57 8.79 2.48
CA VAL A 21 8.11 8.68 2.51
C VAL A 21 7.53 9.01 1.14
N LEU A 22 8.02 10.07 0.49
CA LEU A 22 7.58 10.46 -0.84
C LEU A 22 7.93 9.38 -1.87
N PHE A 23 9.16 8.86 -1.84
CA PHE A 23 9.61 7.77 -2.71
C PHE A 23 8.72 6.53 -2.56
N LEU A 24 8.47 6.08 -1.32
CA LEU A 24 7.61 4.94 -1.05
C LEU A 24 6.14 5.19 -1.42
N PHE A 25 5.67 6.44 -1.27
CA PHE A 25 4.33 6.82 -1.68
C PHE A 25 4.17 6.84 -3.20
N LEU A 26 5.20 7.27 -3.91
CA LEU A 26 5.23 7.29 -5.37
C LEU A 26 5.40 5.86 -5.94
N ASN A 27 6.12 4.99 -5.24
CA ASN A 27 6.38 3.62 -5.66
C ASN A 27 5.32 2.68 -5.08
N ARG A 28 4.11 2.71 -5.66
CA ARG A 28 2.91 2.01 -5.17
C ARG A 28 2.97 0.47 -5.23
N GLN A 29 4.05 -0.12 -5.66
CA GLN A 29 4.17 -1.59 -5.74
C GLN A 29 4.11 -2.32 -4.37
N GLU A 30 3.94 -1.58 -3.27
CA GLU A 30 4.19 -2.22 -2.00
C GLU A 30 2.98 -2.18 -1.06
N TYR A 31 2.32 -3.32 -0.95
CA TYR A 31 1.57 -3.70 0.26
C TYR A 31 2.44 -3.63 1.54
N HIS A 32 3.71 -3.24 1.40
CA HIS A 32 4.74 -3.20 2.45
C HIS A 32 5.24 -1.79 2.80
N PHE A 33 4.53 -0.72 2.39
CA PHE A 33 4.93 0.67 2.66
C PHE A 33 5.40 0.90 4.10
N ILE A 34 4.60 0.47 5.08
CA ILE A 34 4.91 0.64 6.51
C ILE A 34 6.13 -0.18 6.91
N THR A 35 6.24 -1.43 6.45
CA THR A 35 7.36 -2.32 6.79
C THR A 35 8.66 -1.83 6.16
N THR A 36 8.63 -1.38 4.92
CA THR A 36 9.80 -0.81 4.24
C THR A 36 10.23 0.49 4.92
N LEU A 37 9.29 1.39 5.24
CA LEU A 37 9.60 2.61 5.99
C LEU A 37 10.27 2.30 7.33
N LEU A 38 9.72 1.37 8.12
CA LEU A 38 10.28 0.95 9.40
C LEU A 38 11.68 0.34 9.25
N ALA A 39 11.92 -0.45 8.18
CA ALA A 39 13.23 -1.04 7.91
C ALA A 39 14.33 0.01 7.63
N TRP A 40 13.97 1.14 7.02
CA TRP A 40 14.91 2.21 6.68
C TRP A 40 15.12 3.24 7.79
N ILE A 41 14.24 3.32 8.79
CA ILE A 41 14.37 4.28 9.92
C ILE A 41 15.75 4.22 10.59
N PRO A 42 16.36 3.06 10.90
CA PRO A 42 17.70 3.03 11.50
C PRO A 42 18.77 3.69 10.62
N ILE A 43 18.70 3.47 9.31
CA ILE A 43 19.67 4.06 8.37
C ILE A 43 19.51 5.58 8.33
N LEU A 44 18.28 6.07 8.31
CA LEU A 44 17.97 7.50 8.31
C LEU A 44 18.37 8.18 9.63
N LEU A 45 18.18 7.51 10.77
CA LEU A 45 18.57 8.06 12.08
C LEU A 45 20.08 7.93 12.38
N PHE A 46 20.80 7.07 11.67
CA PHE A 46 22.21 6.80 11.92
C PHE A 46 23.10 8.05 11.93
N PRO A 47 22.99 9.00 10.97
CA PRO A 47 23.80 10.23 11.00
C PRO A 47 23.53 11.06 12.26
N LEU A 48 22.29 11.12 12.71
CA LEU A 48 21.89 11.88 13.90
C LEU A 48 22.49 11.29 15.18
N VAL A 49 22.42 9.96 15.33
CA VAL A 49 23.00 9.25 16.49
C VAL A 49 24.53 9.34 16.47
N THR A 50 25.14 9.24 15.28
CA THR A 50 26.60 9.40 15.13
C THR A 50 27.05 10.77 15.61
N VAL A 51 26.37 11.84 15.18
CA VAL A 51 26.67 13.20 15.63
C VAL A 51 26.47 13.35 17.15
N LEU A 52 25.47 12.71 17.72
CA LEU A 52 25.21 12.70 19.15
C LEU A 52 26.33 11.99 19.93
N ALA A 53 26.80 10.83 19.44
CA ALA A 53 27.89 10.07 20.05
C ALA A 53 29.22 10.85 20.11
N TYR A 54 29.45 11.75 19.17
CA TYR A 54 30.61 12.65 19.14
C TYR A 54 30.33 14.03 19.78
N SER A 55 29.18 14.22 20.42
CA SER A 55 28.82 15.45 21.13
C SER A 55 29.09 15.36 22.61
N THR A 56 29.28 16.52 23.22
CA THR A 56 29.43 16.64 24.66
C THR A 56 28.13 16.54 25.46
N THR A 57 26.98 16.63 24.77
CA THR A 57 25.64 16.51 25.37
C THR A 57 25.02 15.17 25.05
N PRO A 58 24.80 14.28 26.07
CA PRO A 58 24.28 12.92 25.83
C PRO A 58 22.77 12.89 25.57
N ARG A 59 22.09 14.03 25.65
CA ARG A 59 20.63 14.13 25.45
C ARG A 59 20.31 15.15 24.39
N MET A 60 19.34 14.82 23.55
CA MET A 60 18.87 15.70 22.51
C MET A 60 17.57 16.37 22.93
N SER A 61 17.51 17.69 22.82
CA SER A 61 16.28 18.43 23.05
C SER A 61 15.36 18.36 21.82
N LEU A 62 14.05 18.41 22.03
CA LEU A 62 13.05 18.28 20.96
C LEU A 62 13.13 19.40 19.92
N ASP A 63 13.70 20.55 20.26
CA ASP A 63 13.92 21.66 19.33
C ASP A 63 14.91 21.31 18.20
N VAL A 64 15.77 20.30 18.40
CA VAL A 64 16.66 19.78 17.36
C VAL A 64 15.88 19.04 16.28
N LEU A 65 14.88 18.24 16.67
CA LEU A 65 14.10 17.42 15.74
C LEU A 65 13.03 18.21 14.99
N PHE A 66 12.39 19.16 15.67
CA PHE A 66 11.24 19.86 15.12
C PHE A 66 11.55 21.34 14.86
N TYR A 67 11.60 21.72 13.59
CA TYR A 67 11.82 23.10 13.17
C TYR A 67 10.83 24.10 13.79
N SER A 68 9.59 23.71 14.02
CA SER A 68 8.55 24.52 14.65
C SER A 68 8.89 24.89 16.10
N LEU A 69 9.56 23.99 16.83
CA LEU A 69 9.95 24.21 18.25
C LEU A 69 11.16 25.15 18.37
N ARG A 70 12.01 25.26 17.34
CA ARG A 70 13.16 26.19 17.30
C ARG A 70 12.73 27.66 17.29
N ARG A 71 11.50 27.96 16.90
CA ARG A 71 10.95 29.33 16.85
C ARG A 71 10.23 29.76 18.12
N GLN A 72 10.07 28.88 19.09
CA GLN A 72 9.44 29.25 20.36
C GLN A 72 10.39 30.13 21.21
N ARG A 73 9.81 31.13 21.88
CA ARG A 73 10.58 32.10 22.74
C ARG A 73 11.16 31.46 24.01
N GLU A 74 10.58 30.36 24.47
CA GLU A 74 11.04 29.61 25.61
C GLU A 74 11.71 28.31 25.18
N PRO A 75 12.90 27.97 25.72
CA PRO A 75 13.59 26.75 25.40
C PRO A 75 12.79 25.53 25.91
N VAL A 76 12.58 24.56 25.02
CA VAL A 76 11.91 23.30 25.38
C VAL A 76 12.83 22.52 26.33
N GLN A 77 12.38 22.31 27.56
CA GLN A 77 13.16 21.58 28.59
C GLN A 77 13.15 20.06 28.39
N GLN A 78 12.31 19.53 27.53
CA GLN A 78 12.25 18.10 27.26
C GLN A 78 13.44 17.63 26.43
N SER A 79 14.24 16.75 27.02
CA SER A 79 15.37 16.10 26.35
C SER A 79 15.16 14.59 26.32
N TRP A 80 15.43 13.99 25.17
CA TRP A 80 15.28 12.56 24.95
C TRP A 80 16.66 11.90 24.80
N ASP A 81 16.74 10.68 25.32
CA ASP A 81 17.90 9.82 25.14
C ASP A 81 17.74 9.06 23.80
N MET A 82 18.47 9.52 22.79
CA MET A 82 18.36 8.99 21.44
C MET A 82 18.93 7.57 21.30
N ASP A 83 19.78 7.13 22.23
CA ASP A 83 20.36 5.78 22.21
C ASP A 83 19.26 4.73 22.34
N TYR A 84 18.29 4.95 23.24
CA TYR A 84 17.15 4.05 23.39
C TYR A 84 16.18 4.11 22.20
N VAL A 85 15.95 5.29 21.64
CA VAL A 85 15.09 5.48 20.46
C VAL A 85 15.71 4.76 19.26
N TYR A 86 17.02 4.91 19.07
CA TYR A 86 17.73 4.26 17.99
C TYR A 86 17.79 2.74 18.16
N LEU A 87 18.08 2.26 19.37
CA LEU A 87 18.03 0.83 19.68
C LEU A 87 16.64 0.24 19.40
N GLY A 88 15.59 0.94 19.81
CA GLY A 88 14.21 0.56 19.53
C GLY A 88 13.92 0.48 18.03
N ALA A 89 14.37 1.47 17.26
CA ALA A 89 14.23 1.49 15.81
C ALA A 89 14.99 0.32 15.14
N CYS A 90 16.21 0.01 15.58
CA CYS A 90 16.99 -1.13 15.09
C CYS A 90 16.30 -2.46 15.39
N LEU A 91 15.76 -2.61 16.61
CA LEU A 91 15.04 -3.82 16.99
C LEU A 91 13.74 -4.00 16.19
N LEU A 92 12.99 -2.91 15.97
CA LEU A 92 11.80 -2.95 15.13
C LEU A 92 12.15 -3.33 13.69
N ALA A 93 13.14 -2.67 13.09
CA ALA A 93 13.59 -2.96 11.73
C ALA A 93 14.08 -4.41 11.58
N ALA A 94 14.87 -4.91 12.53
CA ALA A 94 15.33 -6.30 12.54
C ALA A 94 14.17 -7.30 12.72
N GLY A 95 13.12 -6.92 13.48
CA GLY A 95 11.92 -7.73 13.70
C GLY A 95 11.05 -7.91 12.45
N LEU A 96 11.22 -7.07 11.42
CA LEU A 96 10.51 -7.20 10.15
C LEU A 96 11.03 -8.36 9.30
N ASN A 97 12.27 -8.80 9.53
CA ASN A 97 12.83 -10.00 8.87
C ASN A 97 12.28 -11.26 9.55
N LYS A 98 11.10 -11.70 9.12
CA LYS A 98 10.30 -12.76 9.73
C LYS A 98 10.98 -14.14 9.74
N GLU A 99 12.01 -14.35 8.93
CA GLU A 99 12.66 -15.66 8.75
C GLU A 99 13.96 -15.82 9.55
N SER A 100 14.45 -14.75 10.19
CA SER A 100 15.70 -14.80 10.92
C SER A 100 15.57 -15.55 12.25
N ILE A 101 16.14 -16.77 12.29
CA ILE A 101 16.23 -17.58 13.52
C ILE A 101 17.12 -16.91 14.58
N TYR A 102 17.99 -15.99 14.19
CA TYR A 102 18.95 -15.31 15.06
C TYR A 102 18.37 -14.07 15.75
N TYR A 103 17.23 -13.56 15.31
CA TYR A 103 16.64 -12.33 15.85
C TYR A 103 16.40 -12.43 17.36
N PHE A 104 15.62 -13.41 17.79
CA PHE A 104 15.28 -13.58 19.21
C PHE A 104 16.48 -13.78 20.12
N PRO A 105 17.45 -14.69 19.81
CA PRO A 105 18.67 -14.82 20.60
C PRO A 105 19.48 -13.54 20.74
N VAL A 106 19.65 -12.78 19.66
CA VAL A 106 20.40 -11.49 19.69
C VAL A 106 19.72 -10.47 20.58
N VAL A 107 18.39 -10.32 20.46
CA VAL A 107 17.60 -9.43 21.33
C VAL A 107 17.76 -9.82 22.79
N VAL A 108 17.68 -11.11 23.13
CA VAL A 108 17.89 -11.64 24.49
C VAL A 108 19.27 -11.26 25.02
N ILE A 109 20.32 -11.42 24.21
CA ILE A 109 21.70 -11.07 24.61
C ILE A 109 21.80 -9.56 24.91
N ILE A 110 21.29 -8.71 24.01
CA ILE A 110 21.32 -7.24 24.20
C ILE A 110 20.61 -6.83 25.48
N PHE A 111 19.39 -7.35 25.70
CA PHE A 111 18.63 -7.06 26.92
C PHE A 111 19.33 -7.57 28.19
N THR A 112 19.90 -8.77 28.14
CA THR A 112 20.64 -9.34 29.27
C THR A 112 21.84 -8.48 29.63
N CYS A 113 22.63 -8.05 28.64
CA CYS A 113 23.78 -7.16 28.85
C CYS A 113 23.34 -5.80 29.42
N SER A 114 22.27 -5.21 28.88
CA SER A 114 21.73 -3.93 29.37
C SER A 114 21.24 -4.03 30.81
N LEU A 115 20.46 -5.06 31.13
CA LEU A 115 19.97 -5.28 32.49
C LEU A 115 21.10 -5.56 33.49
N TYR A 116 22.17 -6.25 33.04
CA TYR A 116 23.33 -6.49 33.89
C TYR A 116 24.06 -5.19 34.23
N GLN A 117 24.22 -4.27 33.28
CA GLN A 117 24.83 -2.95 33.51
C GLN A 117 24.00 -2.07 34.43
N LEU A 118 22.67 -2.14 34.32
CA LEU A 118 21.72 -1.36 35.12
C LEU A 118 21.44 -1.99 36.49
N ARG A 119 22.10 -3.10 36.82
CA ARG A 119 21.85 -3.80 38.08
C ARG A 119 22.10 -2.95 39.30
N SER A 120 21.09 -2.79 40.15
CA SER A 120 21.24 -2.16 41.45
C SER A 120 22.16 -2.98 42.38
N PRO A 121 23.13 -2.36 43.06
CA PRO A 121 23.99 -3.05 44.05
C PRO A 121 23.23 -3.59 45.25
N ARG A 122 21.95 -3.21 45.43
CA ARG A 122 21.09 -3.70 46.52
C ARG A 122 20.74 -5.17 46.42
N PHE A 123 20.74 -5.72 45.17
CA PHE A 123 20.39 -7.12 44.94
C PHE A 123 21.62 -8.00 44.80
N THR A 124 21.58 -9.20 45.43
CA THR A 124 22.66 -10.17 45.27
C THR A 124 22.74 -10.67 43.82
N LYS A 125 23.93 -11.11 43.40
CA LYS A 125 24.09 -11.71 42.05
C LYS A 125 23.14 -12.89 41.84
N LYS A 126 22.90 -13.70 42.90
CA LYS A 126 21.97 -14.84 42.81
C LYS A 126 20.53 -14.41 42.55
N THR A 127 20.03 -13.40 43.28
CA THR A 127 18.67 -12.87 43.10
C THR A 127 18.49 -12.27 41.70
N PHE A 128 19.51 -11.58 41.19
CA PHE A 128 19.49 -11.04 39.84
C PHE A 128 19.41 -12.13 38.78
N VAL A 129 20.24 -13.20 38.91
CA VAL A 129 20.22 -14.32 37.96
C VAL A 129 18.87 -15.07 37.99
N ILE A 130 18.30 -15.31 39.18
CA ILE A 130 16.97 -15.93 39.29
C ILE A 130 15.90 -15.09 38.61
N GLY A 131 15.89 -13.76 38.86
CA GLY A 131 14.96 -12.84 38.21
C GLY A 131 15.14 -12.80 36.69
N LEU A 132 16.39 -12.77 36.22
CA LEU A 132 16.72 -12.81 34.80
C LEU A 132 16.21 -14.11 34.15
N CYS A 133 16.48 -15.28 34.76
CA CYS A 133 15.98 -16.55 34.26
C CYS A 133 14.45 -16.60 34.21
N ALA A 134 13.76 -16.05 35.21
CA ALA A 134 12.30 -15.99 35.20
C ALA A 134 11.77 -15.10 34.04
N ILE A 135 12.39 -13.93 33.81
CA ILE A 135 12.04 -13.02 32.69
C ILE A 135 12.30 -13.72 31.35
N LEU A 136 13.44 -14.38 31.19
CA LEU A 136 13.78 -15.09 29.95
C LEU A 136 12.83 -16.25 29.66
N LEU A 137 12.45 -17.03 30.68
CA LEU A 137 11.43 -18.07 30.55
C LEU A 137 10.08 -17.49 30.13
N ALA A 138 9.64 -16.42 30.79
CA ALA A 138 8.40 -15.75 30.43
C ALA A 138 8.45 -15.16 29.00
N ALA A 139 9.55 -14.51 28.62
CA ALA A 139 9.76 -13.97 27.29
C ALA A 139 9.78 -15.06 26.21
N THR A 140 10.41 -16.20 26.48
CA THR A 140 10.44 -17.34 25.56
C THR A 140 9.05 -17.97 25.40
N ALA A 141 8.33 -18.17 26.50
CA ALA A 141 6.96 -18.69 26.47
C ALA A 141 6.03 -17.73 25.69
N PHE A 142 6.15 -16.42 25.92
CA PHE A 142 5.38 -15.40 25.23
C PHE A 142 5.73 -15.31 23.73
N HIS A 143 7.01 -15.39 23.39
CA HIS A 143 7.46 -15.44 21.98
C HIS A 143 6.87 -16.65 21.24
N HIS A 144 6.96 -17.85 21.82
CA HIS A 144 6.35 -19.04 21.23
C HIS A 144 4.82 -18.97 21.18
N GLY A 145 4.20 -18.41 22.22
CA GLY A 145 2.76 -18.15 22.25
C GLY A 145 2.31 -17.24 21.11
N ILE A 146 2.95 -16.08 20.95
CA ILE A 146 2.64 -15.13 19.86
C ILE A 146 2.90 -15.77 18.50
N ARG A 147 4.03 -16.46 18.32
CA ARG A 147 4.36 -17.15 17.07
C ARG A 147 3.30 -18.17 16.68
N ASN A 148 2.89 -19.03 17.61
CA ASN A 148 1.88 -20.05 17.34
C ASN A 148 0.50 -19.42 17.05
N THR A 149 0.12 -18.40 17.82
CA THR A 149 -1.12 -17.64 17.58
C THR A 149 -1.07 -16.94 16.23
N HIS A 150 0.05 -16.29 15.89
CA HIS A 150 0.24 -15.64 14.58
C HIS A 150 0.14 -16.65 13.43
N LEU A 151 0.79 -17.81 13.54
CA LEU A 151 0.73 -18.88 12.53
C LEU A 151 -0.70 -19.45 12.40
N SER A 152 -1.42 -19.59 13.51
CA SER A 152 -2.82 -20.05 13.50
C SER A 152 -3.75 -19.00 12.87
N ILE A 153 -3.60 -17.73 13.26
CA ILE A 153 -4.37 -16.62 12.68
C ILE A 153 -4.02 -16.47 11.19
N LYS A 154 -2.73 -16.51 10.83
CA LYS A 154 -2.29 -16.44 9.43
C LYS A 154 -2.92 -17.54 8.60
N LYS A 155 -2.87 -18.79 9.05
CA LYS A 155 -3.47 -19.94 8.36
C LYS A 155 -4.99 -19.79 8.24
N GLN A 156 -5.68 -19.36 9.30
CA GLN A 156 -7.12 -19.12 9.23
C GLN A 156 -7.46 -17.94 8.33
N THR A 157 -6.66 -16.87 8.39
CA THR A 157 -6.85 -15.70 7.53
C THR A 157 -6.54 -16.02 6.08
N GLU A 158 -5.48 -16.80 5.79
CA GLU A 158 -5.17 -17.28 4.44
C GLU A 158 -6.28 -18.19 3.90
N LEU A 159 -6.82 -19.10 4.70
CA LEU A 159 -7.97 -19.94 4.34
C LEU A 159 -9.24 -19.10 4.16
N TRP A 160 -9.48 -18.13 5.03
CA TRP A 160 -10.62 -17.22 4.91
C TRP A 160 -10.46 -16.30 3.70
N ILE A 161 -9.28 -15.70 3.49
CA ILE A 161 -8.96 -14.88 2.32
C ILE A 161 -8.99 -15.74 1.06
N ALA A 162 -8.42 -16.95 1.07
CA ALA A 162 -8.48 -17.86 -0.08
C ALA A 162 -9.93 -18.26 -0.41
N ASN A 163 -10.77 -18.53 0.59
CA ASN A 163 -12.20 -18.78 0.39
C ASN A 163 -12.93 -17.51 -0.06
N TRP A 164 -12.61 -16.35 0.52
CA TRP A 164 -13.20 -15.07 0.12
C TRP A 164 -12.75 -14.67 -1.29
N ILE A 165 -11.45 -14.84 -1.62
CA ILE A 165 -10.89 -14.59 -2.94
C ILE A 165 -11.41 -15.61 -3.96
N SER A 166 -11.48 -16.90 -3.63
CA SER A 166 -12.02 -17.90 -4.55
C SER A 166 -13.51 -17.71 -4.83
N GLN A 167 -14.24 -17.16 -3.86
CA GLN A 167 -15.64 -16.75 -4.09
C GLN A 167 -15.78 -15.44 -4.87
N HIS A 168 -14.74 -14.57 -4.87
CA HIS A 168 -14.85 -13.21 -5.42
C HIS A 168 -13.87 -12.88 -6.55
N THR A 169 -12.79 -13.67 -6.76
CA THR A 169 -11.84 -13.44 -7.85
C THR A 169 -11.26 -14.75 -8.38
N ASP A 170 -11.83 -15.26 -9.44
CA ASP A 170 -11.19 -16.25 -10.29
C ASP A 170 -10.10 -15.54 -11.12
N PRO A 171 -8.81 -15.91 -11.01
CA PRO A 171 -7.73 -15.28 -11.78
C PRO A 171 -7.87 -15.46 -13.29
N LEU A 172 -8.62 -16.46 -13.72
CA LEU A 172 -8.97 -16.71 -15.12
C LEU A 172 -10.36 -16.18 -15.48
N LYS A 173 -11.04 -15.54 -14.52
CA LYS A 173 -12.42 -15.04 -14.72
C LYS A 173 -13.31 -16.09 -15.41
N THR A 174 -13.25 -17.34 -14.96
CA THR A 174 -14.06 -18.43 -15.53
C THR A 174 -15.53 -18.32 -15.16
N ARG A 175 -15.84 -17.52 -14.12
CA ARG A 175 -17.18 -17.23 -13.64
C ARG A 175 -17.34 -15.76 -13.31
N THR A 176 -18.51 -15.22 -13.61
CA THR A 176 -18.93 -13.90 -13.12
C THR A 176 -20.41 -13.95 -12.72
N ALA A 177 -20.79 -13.14 -11.72
CA ALA A 177 -22.18 -13.03 -11.27
C ALA A 177 -22.68 -11.61 -11.51
N LEU A 178 -23.97 -11.45 -11.72
CA LEU A 178 -24.61 -10.14 -11.82
C LEU A 178 -24.31 -9.31 -10.56
N GLY A 179 -23.75 -8.10 -10.74
CA GLY A 179 -23.34 -7.20 -9.65
C GLY A 179 -21.83 -7.16 -9.42
N LYS A 180 -21.01 -8.03 -10.00
CA LYS A 180 -19.54 -8.00 -9.84
C LYS A 180 -18.90 -6.79 -10.54
N VAL A 181 -19.28 -6.51 -11.77
CA VAL A 181 -18.82 -5.31 -12.50
C VAL A 181 -19.36 -4.06 -11.83
N GLY A 182 -20.59 -4.11 -11.29
CA GLY A 182 -21.18 -3.01 -10.53
C GLY A 182 -20.35 -2.55 -9.31
N GLN A 183 -19.59 -3.44 -8.66
CA GLN A 183 -18.70 -3.08 -7.56
C GLN A 183 -17.47 -2.29 -8.04
N LEU A 184 -16.90 -2.63 -9.20
CA LEU A 184 -15.77 -1.91 -9.81
C LEU A 184 -16.17 -0.48 -10.21
N LYS A 185 -17.42 -0.27 -10.55
CA LYS A 185 -17.95 1.04 -10.97
C LYS A 185 -17.96 2.11 -9.88
N LEU A 186 -17.74 1.73 -8.63
CA LEU A 186 -17.59 2.66 -7.51
C LEU A 186 -16.14 3.14 -7.30
N SER A 187 -15.19 2.68 -8.12
CA SER A 187 -13.78 3.02 -7.98
C SER A 187 -13.30 3.97 -9.07
N ASP A 188 -12.71 5.10 -8.66
CA ASP A 188 -12.08 6.09 -9.54
C ASP A 188 -10.63 5.74 -9.89
N SER A 189 -10.11 4.61 -9.37
CA SER A 189 -8.72 4.19 -9.59
C SER A 189 -8.45 3.97 -11.07
N ILE A 190 -7.28 4.40 -11.54
CA ILE A 190 -6.83 4.18 -12.91
C ILE A 190 -6.39 2.72 -13.01
N ALA A 191 -7.09 1.95 -13.84
CA ALA A 191 -6.77 0.55 -14.12
C ALA A 191 -5.57 0.47 -15.09
N PHE A 192 -5.59 1.24 -16.18
CA PHE A 192 -4.50 1.29 -17.15
C PHE A 192 -4.64 2.53 -18.06
N ARG A 193 -3.63 2.77 -18.89
CA ARG A 193 -3.61 3.85 -19.87
C ARG A 193 -3.33 3.33 -21.26
N ILE A 194 -3.87 3.99 -22.29
CA ILE A 194 -3.67 3.63 -23.69
C ILE A 194 -3.08 4.81 -24.45
N LYS A 195 -1.91 4.61 -25.05
CA LYS A 195 -1.25 5.58 -25.92
C LYS A 195 -1.33 5.15 -27.37
N PRO A 196 -2.19 5.75 -28.18
CA PRO A 196 -2.21 5.52 -29.62
C PRO A 196 -0.95 6.05 -30.29
N SER A 197 -0.46 5.36 -31.32
CA SER A 197 0.76 5.77 -32.04
C SER A 197 0.53 7.00 -32.96
N SER A 198 -0.69 7.31 -33.35
CA SER A 198 -1.04 8.36 -34.32
C SER A 198 -2.04 9.41 -33.81
N GLY A 199 -1.86 9.92 -32.58
CA GLY A 199 -2.74 10.96 -32.00
C GLY A 199 -4.02 10.37 -31.39
N LYS A 200 -5.17 11.12 -31.46
CA LYS A 200 -6.50 10.60 -31.06
C LYS A 200 -7.12 9.85 -32.25
N PRO A 201 -6.87 8.54 -32.39
CA PRO A 201 -7.42 7.75 -33.46
C PRO A 201 -8.77 7.18 -33.05
N ASP A 202 -9.45 6.59 -34.01
CA ASP A 202 -10.58 5.71 -33.78
C ASP A 202 -10.10 4.39 -33.11
N PHE A 203 -9.65 4.49 -31.85
CA PHE A 203 -9.33 3.31 -31.05
C PHE A 203 -10.62 2.55 -30.76
N PRO A 204 -10.64 1.22 -30.81
CA PRO A 204 -11.82 0.44 -30.45
C PRO A 204 -12.38 0.84 -29.09
N SER A 205 -13.68 1.13 -29.06
CA SER A 205 -14.36 1.62 -27.85
C SER A 205 -14.47 0.57 -26.73
N LEU A 206 -14.25 -0.72 -27.07
CA LEU A 206 -14.37 -1.84 -26.13
C LEU A 206 -13.11 -2.70 -26.20
N LEU A 207 -12.57 -3.04 -25.01
CA LEU A 207 -11.54 -4.04 -24.84
C LEU A 207 -12.12 -5.27 -24.18
N VAL A 208 -11.95 -6.43 -24.80
CA VAL A 208 -12.36 -7.74 -24.29
C VAL A 208 -11.34 -8.21 -23.26
N GLU A 209 -11.81 -8.62 -22.10
CA GLU A 209 -10.99 -9.28 -21.09
C GLU A 209 -11.44 -10.74 -20.88
N ALA A 210 -12.73 -10.97 -20.67
CA ALA A 210 -13.30 -12.30 -20.46
C ALA A 210 -14.56 -12.51 -21.32
N VAL A 211 -14.77 -13.75 -21.76
CA VAL A 211 -15.92 -14.14 -22.57
C VAL A 211 -16.56 -15.41 -22.01
N TYR A 212 -17.86 -15.40 -21.84
CA TYR A 212 -18.64 -16.45 -21.22
C TYR A 212 -19.72 -16.98 -22.19
N ASN A 213 -19.97 -18.27 -22.15
CA ASN A 213 -20.90 -18.92 -23.06
C ASN A 213 -22.06 -19.65 -22.36
N THR A 214 -22.03 -19.82 -21.06
CA THR A 214 -23.06 -20.53 -20.31
C THR A 214 -23.60 -19.65 -19.19
N SER A 215 -24.93 -19.57 -19.07
CA SER A 215 -25.60 -18.87 -17.98
C SER A 215 -26.27 -19.88 -17.04
N SER A 216 -26.20 -19.62 -15.75
CA SER A 216 -26.84 -20.39 -14.68
C SER A 216 -27.42 -19.39 -13.66
N GLY A 217 -28.71 -19.10 -13.80
CA GLY A 217 -29.40 -18.10 -12.98
C GLY A 217 -28.78 -16.70 -13.10
N THR A 218 -28.12 -16.26 -12.07
CA THR A 218 -27.44 -14.95 -12.01
C THR A 218 -25.96 -15.01 -12.38
N GLU A 219 -25.44 -16.19 -12.70
CA GLU A 219 -24.02 -16.38 -12.98
C GLU A 219 -23.78 -16.70 -14.47
N TRP A 220 -22.66 -16.20 -14.97
CA TRP A 220 -22.10 -16.55 -16.26
C TRP A 220 -20.83 -17.34 -16.10
N GLU A 221 -20.68 -18.44 -16.82
CA GLU A 221 -19.55 -19.35 -16.74
C GLU A 221 -18.98 -19.65 -18.12
N VAL A 222 -17.72 -20.05 -18.13
CA VAL A 222 -17.08 -20.61 -19.34
C VAL A 222 -17.22 -22.12 -19.29
N PHE A 223 -18.03 -22.67 -20.20
CA PHE A 223 -18.12 -24.11 -20.37
C PHE A 223 -16.98 -24.61 -21.26
N ASP A 224 -16.19 -25.57 -20.76
CA ASP A 224 -15.03 -26.15 -21.46
C ASP A 224 -13.99 -25.10 -21.91
N PRO A 225 -13.32 -24.42 -20.95
CA PRO A 225 -12.36 -23.34 -21.23
C PRO A 225 -11.05 -23.91 -21.82
N ARG A 226 -11.05 -24.26 -23.11
CA ARG A 226 -9.83 -24.66 -23.79
C ARG A 226 -9.06 -23.45 -24.27
N PHE A 227 -7.81 -23.37 -23.86
CA PHE A 227 -6.86 -22.36 -24.30
C PHE A 227 -5.86 -23.01 -25.28
N ASN A 228 -5.77 -22.49 -26.48
CA ASN A 228 -4.83 -22.90 -27.49
C ASN A 228 -3.66 -21.92 -27.54
N THR A 229 -2.45 -22.45 -27.52
CA THR A 229 -1.23 -21.62 -27.62
C THR A 229 -1.21 -20.88 -28.94
N VAL A 230 -0.96 -19.58 -28.90
CA VAL A 230 -0.82 -18.72 -30.08
C VAL A 230 0.62 -18.80 -30.61
N LYS A 231 0.82 -18.90 -31.90
CA LYS A 231 2.15 -18.99 -32.49
C LYS A 231 2.95 -17.70 -32.31
N HIS A 232 4.17 -17.84 -31.85
CA HIS A 232 5.15 -16.78 -31.88
C HIS A 232 5.47 -16.37 -33.32
N LYS A 233 5.54 -15.08 -33.60
CA LYS A 233 6.17 -14.53 -34.80
C LYS A 233 7.64 -14.26 -34.57
N ASP A 234 7.94 -13.53 -33.47
CA ASP A 234 9.27 -13.18 -32.98
C ASP A 234 9.26 -13.19 -31.44
N ASP A 235 10.40 -12.93 -30.80
CA ASP A 235 10.49 -12.77 -29.36
C ASP A 235 9.47 -11.74 -28.87
N PHE A 236 8.60 -12.15 -27.91
CA PHE A 236 7.53 -11.34 -27.33
C PHE A 236 6.48 -10.80 -28.32
N THR A 237 6.29 -11.51 -29.47
CA THR A 237 5.30 -11.13 -30.51
C THR A 237 4.44 -12.32 -30.93
N TRP A 238 3.12 -12.14 -30.89
CA TRP A 238 2.12 -13.15 -31.25
C TRP A 238 1.16 -12.62 -32.31
N GLY A 239 0.87 -13.44 -33.30
CA GLY A 239 -0.06 -13.11 -34.39
C GLY A 239 -1.41 -13.79 -34.22
N PHE A 240 -2.51 -13.04 -34.44
CA PHE A 240 -3.89 -13.50 -34.33
C PHE A 240 -4.65 -13.50 -35.66
N SER A 241 -4.09 -12.87 -36.67
CA SER A 241 -4.65 -12.85 -38.02
C SER A 241 -3.54 -12.96 -39.06
N ASP A 242 -3.83 -13.69 -40.16
CA ASP A 242 -2.91 -13.83 -41.31
C ASP A 242 -3.08 -12.69 -42.34
N THR A 243 -3.88 -11.67 -42.04
CA THR A 243 -4.10 -10.53 -42.94
C THR A 243 -2.87 -9.61 -43.03
N VAL A 244 -2.14 -9.70 -44.11
CA VAL A 244 -0.80 -9.06 -44.31
C VAL A 244 -0.92 -7.81 -45.21
N SER A 245 -1.96 -7.02 -45.22
CA SER A 245 -2.12 -6.13 -46.37
C SER A 245 -2.04 -4.60 -46.13
N TYR A 246 -2.06 -4.06 -44.91
CA TYR A 246 -2.04 -2.60 -44.69
C TYR A 246 -1.30 -2.24 -43.38
N PRO A 247 -0.81 -1.01 -43.23
CA PRO A 247 -0.30 -0.52 -41.95
C PRO A 247 -1.46 -0.47 -40.93
N HIS A 248 -1.54 -1.48 -40.08
CA HIS A 248 -2.53 -1.53 -39.00
C HIS A 248 -2.28 -0.42 -37.98
N PRO A 249 -3.31 0.25 -37.45
CA PRO A 249 -3.16 1.13 -36.32
C PRO A 249 -2.63 0.37 -35.11
N GLU A 250 -1.78 1.06 -34.35
CA GLU A 250 -1.05 0.48 -33.25
C GLU A 250 -1.25 1.35 -32.00
N SER A 251 -1.33 0.70 -30.84
CA SER A 251 -1.43 1.39 -29.56
C SER A 251 -0.65 0.67 -28.47
N LYS A 252 -0.07 1.42 -27.54
CA LYS A 252 0.56 0.89 -26.32
C LYS A 252 -0.45 0.92 -25.19
N ILE A 253 -0.57 -0.18 -24.45
CA ILE A 253 -1.40 -0.31 -23.27
C ILE A 253 -0.47 -0.45 -22.06
N TYR A 254 -0.53 0.51 -21.14
CA TYR A 254 0.27 0.56 -19.91
C TYR A 254 -0.56 -0.07 -18.80
N LEU A 255 -0.39 -1.39 -18.64
CA LEU A 255 -1.03 -2.21 -17.62
C LEU A 255 0.03 -3.06 -16.93
N GLU A 256 0.06 -3.03 -15.62
CA GLU A 256 0.93 -3.86 -14.82
C GLU A 256 0.20 -5.14 -14.39
N PHE A 257 0.87 -6.27 -14.51
CA PHE A 257 0.31 -7.57 -14.15
C PHE A 257 0.89 -8.02 -12.81
N ASP A 258 0.02 -8.18 -11.81
CA ASP A 258 0.40 -8.62 -10.45
C ASP A 258 0.65 -10.13 -10.35
N ARG A 259 0.38 -10.89 -11.41
CA ARG A 259 0.38 -12.37 -11.39
C ARG A 259 1.10 -12.94 -12.59
N ASP A 260 1.73 -14.09 -12.37
CA ASP A 260 2.37 -14.91 -13.41
C ASP A 260 1.41 -15.33 -14.55
N ARG A 261 0.12 -15.42 -14.27
CA ARG A 261 -0.93 -15.77 -15.24
C ARG A 261 -2.11 -14.82 -15.11
N SER A 262 -2.48 -14.15 -16.22
CA SER A 262 -3.58 -13.20 -16.26
C SER A 262 -4.26 -13.17 -17.64
N LEU A 263 -5.53 -12.75 -17.66
CA LEU A 263 -6.19 -12.35 -18.90
C LEU A 263 -5.67 -10.98 -19.34
N ILE A 264 -5.51 -10.82 -20.65
CA ILE A 264 -4.96 -9.61 -21.27
C ILE A 264 -6.11 -8.85 -21.93
N PRO A 265 -6.43 -7.61 -21.50
CA PRO A 265 -7.43 -6.78 -22.16
C PRO A 265 -6.97 -6.39 -23.58
N VAL A 266 -7.74 -6.80 -24.60
CA VAL A 266 -7.41 -6.57 -26.00
C VAL A 266 -8.65 -6.18 -26.81
N PRO A 267 -8.51 -5.41 -27.91
CA PRO A 267 -9.62 -5.20 -28.84
C PRO A 267 -10.02 -6.51 -29.52
N SER A 268 -11.30 -6.73 -29.79
CA SER A 268 -11.77 -7.90 -30.55
C SER A 268 -11.21 -7.94 -31.98
N GLN A 269 -10.73 -6.81 -32.49
CA GLN A 269 -10.08 -6.60 -33.77
C GLN A 269 -8.56 -6.86 -33.75
N LEU A 270 -8.03 -7.54 -32.72
CA LEU A 270 -6.60 -7.79 -32.52
C LEU A 270 -6.00 -8.56 -33.71
N VAL A 271 -4.94 -8.01 -34.29
CA VAL A 271 -4.13 -8.63 -35.34
C VAL A 271 -2.81 -9.16 -34.79
N GLU A 272 -2.16 -8.38 -33.95
CA GLU A 272 -0.85 -8.69 -33.36
C GLU A 272 -0.73 -8.13 -31.95
N LEU A 273 -0.13 -8.92 -31.07
CA LEU A 273 0.24 -8.55 -29.71
C LEU A 273 1.78 -8.60 -29.61
N SER A 274 2.41 -7.52 -29.18
CA SER A 274 3.85 -7.44 -29.08
C SER A 274 4.32 -6.67 -27.82
N GLU A 275 5.60 -6.75 -27.52
CA GLU A 275 6.20 -6.15 -26.31
C GLU A 275 5.55 -6.66 -25.00
N LEU A 276 4.86 -7.78 -25.00
CA LEU A 276 4.32 -8.40 -23.80
C LEU A 276 5.38 -9.35 -23.22
N PRO A 277 5.91 -9.12 -22.03
CA PRO A 277 6.90 -9.99 -21.43
C PRO A 277 6.23 -11.23 -20.81
N ALA A 278 5.76 -12.11 -21.64
CA ALA A 278 5.17 -13.39 -21.29
C ALA A 278 6.02 -14.54 -21.82
N THR A 279 6.05 -15.66 -21.12
CA THR A 279 6.68 -16.88 -21.62
C THR A 279 5.84 -17.47 -22.75
N ASP A 280 4.52 -17.36 -22.65
CA ASP A 280 3.59 -17.88 -23.63
C ASP A 280 2.27 -17.08 -23.63
N VAL A 281 1.57 -17.08 -24.77
CA VAL A 281 0.24 -16.50 -24.92
C VAL A 281 -0.70 -17.55 -25.49
N SER A 282 -1.87 -17.67 -24.89
CA SER A 282 -2.90 -18.59 -25.36
C SER A 282 -4.23 -17.86 -25.54
N MET A 283 -5.03 -18.32 -26.47
CA MET A 283 -6.37 -17.81 -26.74
C MET A 283 -7.40 -18.89 -26.41
N SER A 284 -8.44 -18.51 -25.69
CA SER A 284 -9.56 -19.39 -25.44
C SER A 284 -10.39 -19.58 -26.74
N THR A 285 -11.09 -20.69 -26.84
CA THR A 285 -12.07 -20.95 -27.95
C THR A 285 -13.10 -19.83 -28.06
N TYR A 286 -13.29 -19.04 -27.01
CA TYR A 286 -14.27 -17.95 -26.97
C TYR A 286 -13.68 -16.57 -27.29
N GLY A 287 -12.33 -16.45 -27.40
CA GLY A 287 -11.64 -15.21 -27.80
C GLY A 287 -11.02 -14.42 -26.65
N ALA A 288 -10.99 -14.95 -25.42
CA ALA A 288 -10.23 -14.36 -24.34
C ALA A 288 -8.74 -14.71 -24.49
N ILE A 289 -7.85 -13.73 -24.28
CA ILE A 289 -6.40 -13.88 -24.38
C ILE A 289 -5.80 -14.03 -22.99
N GLN A 290 -4.92 -15.00 -22.81
CA GLN A 290 -4.20 -15.27 -21.57
C GLN A 290 -2.70 -15.17 -21.79
N GLY A 291 -2.02 -14.41 -20.94
CA GLY A 291 -0.56 -14.43 -20.79
C GLY A 291 -0.15 -15.41 -19.69
N ILE A 292 0.95 -16.13 -19.92
CA ILE A 292 1.55 -17.11 -19.00
C ILE A 292 3.03 -16.75 -18.83
N GLY A 293 3.54 -16.86 -17.60
CA GLY A 293 4.90 -16.43 -17.27
C GLY A 293 5.10 -14.93 -17.43
N LEU A 294 4.06 -14.16 -17.07
CA LEU A 294 4.10 -12.70 -17.13
C LEU A 294 5.13 -12.17 -16.14
N ILE A 295 6.01 -11.31 -16.63
CA ILE A 295 6.97 -10.57 -15.82
C ILE A 295 6.45 -9.14 -15.72
N PRO A 296 6.57 -8.46 -14.56
CA PRO A 296 6.19 -7.06 -14.45
C PRO A 296 6.85 -6.23 -15.54
N ALA A 297 6.04 -5.62 -16.37
CA ALA A 297 6.48 -4.72 -17.43
C ALA A 297 5.51 -3.56 -17.54
N PRO A 298 5.99 -2.38 -17.93
CA PRO A 298 5.18 -1.19 -17.93
C PRO A 298 4.12 -1.16 -19.01
N HIS A 299 4.22 -1.99 -20.07
CA HIS A 299 3.27 -1.95 -21.19
C HIS A 299 3.35 -3.17 -22.12
N TYR A 300 2.35 -3.32 -22.93
CA TYR A 300 2.33 -4.15 -24.13
C TYR A 300 1.75 -3.38 -25.31
N ARG A 301 1.92 -3.89 -26.52
CA ARG A 301 1.49 -3.21 -27.75
C ARG A 301 0.50 -4.07 -28.50
N VAL A 302 -0.57 -3.43 -29.00
CA VAL A 302 -1.61 -4.07 -29.82
C VAL A 302 -1.67 -3.43 -31.19
N LYS A 303 -1.70 -4.26 -32.25
CA LYS A 303 -2.12 -3.86 -33.59
C LYS A 303 -3.49 -4.42 -33.86
N TYR A 304 -4.35 -3.63 -34.47
CA TYR A 304 -5.76 -3.97 -34.70
C TYR A 304 -6.21 -3.46 -36.08
N ASP A 305 -7.30 -4.01 -36.57
CA ASP A 305 -7.95 -3.53 -37.79
C ASP A 305 -9.42 -3.11 -37.53
N ASN A 306 -10.25 -3.08 -38.55
CA ASN A 306 -11.64 -2.65 -38.43
C ASN A 306 -12.60 -3.82 -38.19
N GLU A 307 -12.14 -5.08 -38.32
CA GLU A 307 -12.97 -6.25 -38.25
C GLU A 307 -12.59 -7.16 -37.06
N PRO A 308 -13.58 -7.69 -36.29
CA PRO A 308 -13.29 -8.61 -35.20
C PRO A 308 -12.73 -9.94 -35.72
N HIS A 309 -11.70 -10.47 -35.02
CA HIS A 309 -11.03 -11.73 -35.40
C HIS A 309 -11.02 -12.77 -34.28
N LEU A 310 -11.38 -12.38 -33.04
CA LEU A 310 -11.21 -13.25 -31.88
C LEU A 310 -12.41 -14.21 -31.70
N GLY A 311 -12.10 -15.45 -31.39
CA GLY A 311 -13.04 -16.51 -31.05
C GLY A 311 -13.37 -17.45 -32.19
N ASP A 312 -13.51 -18.74 -31.87
CA ASP A 312 -13.85 -19.79 -32.79
C ASP A 312 -15.33 -19.73 -33.21
N GLU A 313 -15.71 -20.52 -34.22
CA GLU A 313 -17.10 -20.69 -34.66
C GLU A 313 -18.04 -21.03 -33.49
N PRO A 314 -19.36 -20.72 -33.63
CA PRO A 314 -20.31 -20.96 -32.56
C PRO A 314 -20.46 -22.44 -32.20
N SER A 315 -20.63 -22.71 -30.95
CA SER A 315 -21.02 -24.00 -30.39
C SER A 315 -22.52 -24.05 -30.07
N PRO A 316 -23.11 -25.24 -29.89
CA PRO A 316 -24.50 -25.36 -29.42
C PRO A 316 -24.77 -24.62 -28.10
N MET A 317 -23.73 -24.43 -27.24
CA MET A 317 -23.85 -23.69 -25.98
C MET A 317 -24.12 -22.20 -26.19
N ASP A 318 -23.66 -21.65 -27.31
CA ASP A 318 -23.86 -20.23 -27.64
C ASP A 318 -25.33 -19.92 -28.06
N LEU A 319 -26.18 -20.95 -28.14
CA LEU A 319 -27.63 -20.86 -28.38
C LEU A 319 -28.47 -21.31 -27.16
N LEU A 320 -27.83 -21.81 -26.12
CA LEU A 320 -28.54 -22.35 -24.95
C LEU A 320 -29.17 -21.22 -24.12
N VAL A 321 -30.49 -21.32 -23.92
CA VAL A 321 -31.24 -20.44 -23.01
C VAL A 321 -31.61 -21.22 -21.76
N PRO A 322 -31.24 -20.75 -20.56
CA PRO A 322 -31.63 -21.38 -19.31
C PRO A 322 -33.15 -21.45 -19.14
N GLU A 323 -33.67 -22.56 -18.59
CA GLU A 323 -35.10 -22.79 -18.40
C GLU A 323 -35.78 -21.71 -17.59
N GLU A 324 -35.11 -21.24 -16.53
CA GLU A 324 -35.57 -20.22 -15.60
C GLU A 324 -35.92 -18.88 -16.27
N HIS A 325 -35.21 -18.50 -17.32
CA HIS A 325 -35.42 -17.22 -18.02
C HIS A 325 -36.35 -17.35 -19.24
N ARG A 326 -36.67 -18.57 -19.67
CA ARG A 326 -37.34 -18.82 -20.94
C ARG A 326 -38.71 -18.17 -21.02
N VAL A 327 -39.46 -18.16 -19.92
CA VAL A 327 -40.80 -17.54 -19.88
C VAL A 327 -40.70 -16.02 -20.04
N ALA A 328 -39.78 -15.37 -19.31
CA ALA A 328 -39.60 -13.93 -19.38
C ALA A 328 -39.11 -13.48 -20.77
N LEU A 329 -38.17 -14.20 -21.36
CA LEU A 329 -37.65 -13.91 -22.70
C LEU A 329 -38.70 -14.14 -23.79
N HIS A 330 -39.51 -15.18 -23.66
CA HIS A 330 -40.57 -15.45 -24.61
C HIS A 330 -41.65 -14.35 -24.61
N GLN A 331 -41.97 -13.78 -23.45
CA GLN A 331 -42.92 -12.67 -23.35
C GLN A 331 -42.40 -11.38 -24.03
N VAL A 332 -41.08 -11.19 -24.09
CA VAL A 332 -40.47 -10.04 -24.80
C VAL A 332 -40.48 -10.26 -26.31
N THR A 333 -40.20 -11.48 -26.79
CA THR A 333 -40.02 -11.74 -28.21
C THR A 333 -41.33 -12.05 -28.94
N ASP A 334 -42.46 -12.28 -28.22
CA ASP A 334 -43.77 -12.64 -28.74
C ASP A 334 -43.74 -13.62 -29.95
N GLY A 335 -42.71 -14.43 -30.00
CA GLY A 335 -42.51 -15.64 -30.76
C GLY A 335 -42.19 -15.54 -32.25
N GLN A 336 -42.13 -14.36 -32.90
CA GLN A 336 -41.97 -14.32 -34.37
C GLN A 336 -41.10 -13.17 -34.94
N ILE A 337 -40.01 -12.82 -34.29
CA ILE A 337 -39.11 -11.79 -34.84
C ILE A 337 -38.08 -12.49 -35.75
N PRO A 338 -37.97 -12.11 -37.04
CA PRO A 338 -36.92 -12.65 -37.89
C PRO A 338 -35.54 -12.32 -37.40
N ALA A 339 -34.58 -13.25 -37.49
CA ALA A 339 -33.20 -13.04 -37.03
C ALA A 339 -32.55 -11.77 -37.61
N ALA A 340 -32.88 -11.39 -38.84
CA ALA A 340 -32.41 -10.16 -39.50
C ALA A 340 -32.90 -8.87 -38.79
N GLN A 341 -33.99 -8.94 -38.03
CA GLN A 341 -34.55 -7.80 -37.28
C GLN A 341 -34.27 -7.87 -35.78
N ALA A 342 -33.61 -8.91 -35.31
CA ALA A 342 -33.39 -9.15 -33.90
C ALA A 342 -32.62 -8.02 -33.22
N ILE A 343 -31.51 -7.54 -33.80
CA ILE A 343 -30.68 -6.50 -33.22
C ILE A 343 -31.41 -5.15 -33.12
N PRO A 344 -32.00 -4.61 -34.22
CA PRO A 344 -32.82 -3.42 -34.14
C PRO A 344 -33.97 -3.52 -33.14
N PHE A 345 -34.65 -4.67 -33.10
CA PHE A 345 -35.72 -4.93 -32.13
C PHE A 345 -35.21 -4.85 -30.68
N ILE A 346 -34.10 -5.51 -30.35
CA ILE A 346 -33.54 -5.52 -29.01
C ILE A 346 -33.08 -4.14 -28.61
N GLN A 347 -32.47 -3.38 -29.53
CA GLN A 347 -32.05 -1.98 -29.27
C GLN A 347 -33.26 -1.07 -29.01
N ASP A 348 -34.33 -1.20 -29.77
CA ASP A 348 -35.57 -0.45 -29.57
C ASP A 348 -36.25 -0.83 -28.25
N PHE A 349 -36.30 -2.12 -27.93
CA PHE A 349 -36.85 -2.63 -26.67
C PHE A 349 -36.17 -2.00 -25.44
N PHE A 350 -34.83 -1.86 -25.45
CA PHE A 350 -34.09 -1.28 -24.34
C PHE A 350 -34.05 0.25 -24.36
N SER A 351 -34.56 0.91 -25.38
CA SER A 351 -34.55 2.38 -25.49
C SER A 351 -35.26 3.09 -24.31
N ASP A 352 -36.31 2.46 -23.77
CA ASP A 352 -37.11 2.94 -22.63
C ASP A 352 -36.55 2.52 -21.26
N PHE A 353 -35.49 1.72 -21.22
CA PHE A 353 -34.88 1.27 -19.98
C PHE A 353 -33.93 2.31 -19.40
N ARG A 354 -33.80 2.32 -18.07
CA ARG A 354 -32.94 3.26 -17.37
C ARG A 354 -31.67 2.57 -16.84
N TYR A 355 -30.56 3.26 -16.97
CA TYR A 355 -29.34 2.85 -16.31
C TYR A 355 -29.38 3.20 -14.82
N THR A 356 -28.97 2.29 -13.92
CA THR A 356 -28.81 2.52 -12.48
C THR A 356 -27.83 1.53 -11.90
N LEU A 357 -26.90 2.03 -11.04
CA LEU A 357 -26.00 1.18 -10.26
C LEU A 357 -26.66 0.63 -9.00
N PHE A 358 -27.67 1.33 -8.47
CA PHE A 358 -28.38 0.95 -7.26
C PHE A 358 -29.76 0.46 -7.65
N GLN A 359 -30.02 -0.81 -7.44
CA GLN A 359 -31.39 -1.33 -7.47
C GLN A 359 -32.00 -1.18 -6.09
N GLU A 360 -32.90 -0.22 -5.93
CA GLU A 360 -33.74 -0.12 -4.74
C GLU A 360 -34.65 -1.34 -4.66
N ASN A 361 -34.55 -2.09 -3.54
CA ASN A 361 -35.41 -3.23 -3.21
C ASN A 361 -35.40 -4.38 -4.22
N ILE A 362 -34.27 -5.03 -4.38
CA ILE A 362 -34.31 -6.44 -4.76
C ILE A 362 -34.82 -7.19 -3.53
N GLU A 363 -36.13 -7.27 -3.35
CA GLU A 363 -36.70 -8.46 -2.73
C GLU A 363 -36.10 -9.62 -3.49
N ILE A 364 -35.58 -10.62 -2.78
CA ILE A 364 -34.94 -11.81 -3.33
C ILE A 364 -35.97 -12.45 -4.28
N THR A 365 -35.92 -12.07 -5.55
CA THR A 365 -36.76 -12.68 -6.59
C THR A 365 -35.98 -13.86 -7.13
N ASP A 366 -36.67 -14.97 -7.33
CA ASP A 366 -36.06 -16.19 -7.91
C ASP A 366 -35.55 -15.95 -9.34
N ASP A 367 -36.03 -14.92 -10.05
CA ASP A 367 -35.59 -14.50 -11.38
C ASP A 367 -35.30 -12.98 -11.44
N PRO A 368 -34.11 -12.53 -11.09
CA PRO A 368 -33.71 -11.12 -11.18
C PRO A 368 -33.70 -10.56 -12.62
N LEU A 369 -33.39 -11.39 -13.59
CA LEU A 369 -33.38 -11.00 -15.00
C LEU A 369 -34.79 -10.82 -15.55
N GLY A 370 -35.72 -11.71 -15.23
CA GLY A 370 -37.14 -11.56 -15.55
C GLY A 370 -37.74 -10.31 -14.90
N HIS A 371 -37.40 -10.02 -13.64
CA HIS A 371 -37.81 -8.79 -12.99
C HIS A 371 -37.26 -7.54 -13.70
N PHE A 372 -35.99 -7.55 -14.13
CA PHE A 372 -35.37 -6.48 -14.93
C PHE A 372 -36.15 -6.26 -16.25
N LEU A 373 -36.46 -7.31 -16.99
CA LEU A 373 -37.11 -7.23 -18.32
C LEU A 373 -38.56 -6.73 -18.21
N GLN A 374 -39.30 -7.12 -17.18
CA GLN A 374 -40.76 -6.95 -17.12
C GLN A 374 -41.19 -5.83 -16.16
N THR A 375 -40.48 -5.64 -15.06
CA THR A 375 -40.96 -4.82 -13.93
C THR A 375 -40.11 -3.58 -13.71
N SER A 376 -38.81 -3.74 -13.36
CA SER A 376 -37.99 -2.61 -12.98
C SER A 376 -37.57 -1.73 -14.15
N LYS A 377 -37.34 -2.33 -15.32
CA LYS A 377 -36.78 -1.67 -16.52
C LYS A 377 -35.59 -0.76 -16.19
N ALA A 378 -34.83 -1.12 -15.16
CA ALA A 378 -33.71 -0.35 -14.66
C ALA A 378 -32.62 -1.31 -14.13
N GLY A 379 -31.37 -1.08 -14.51
CA GLY A 379 -30.24 -1.92 -14.13
C GLY A 379 -28.91 -1.38 -14.65
N HIS A 380 -27.83 -2.06 -14.31
CA HIS A 380 -26.49 -1.73 -14.81
C HIS A 380 -26.13 -2.60 -16.04
N CYS A 381 -24.97 -2.35 -16.66
CA CYS A 381 -24.54 -3.00 -17.91
C CYS A 381 -24.66 -4.52 -17.90
N GLU A 382 -24.44 -5.20 -16.77
CA GLU A 382 -24.51 -6.66 -16.69
C GLU A 382 -25.93 -7.19 -16.94
N TYR A 383 -26.99 -6.47 -16.52
CA TYR A 383 -28.38 -6.82 -16.83
C TYR A 383 -28.68 -6.64 -18.31
N PHE A 384 -28.28 -5.53 -18.91
CA PHE A 384 -28.44 -5.28 -20.34
C PHE A 384 -27.69 -6.32 -21.17
N ALA A 385 -26.43 -6.61 -20.84
CA ALA A 385 -25.62 -7.59 -21.53
C ALA A 385 -26.18 -9.00 -21.43
N SER A 386 -26.61 -9.41 -20.22
CA SER A 386 -27.23 -10.73 -20.01
C SER A 386 -28.54 -10.89 -20.77
N ALA A 387 -29.41 -9.90 -20.64
CA ALA A 387 -30.70 -9.90 -21.35
C ALA A 387 -30.52 -9.91 -22.88
N THR A 388 -29.61 -9.06 -23.40
CA THR A 388 -29.30 -9.01 -24.83
C THR A 388 -28.76 -10.34 -25.32
N THR A 389 -27.82 -10.96 -24.61
CA THR A 389 -27.26 -12.27 -24.96
C THR A 389 -28.36 -13.33 -25.02
N LEU A 390 -29.23 -13.40 -24.01
CA LEU A 390 -30.28 -14.43 -23.96
C LEU A 390 -31.41 -14.16 -24.96
N LEU A 391 -31.76 -12.88 -25.23
CA LEU A 391 -32.72 -12.52 -26.27
C LEU A 391 -32.20 -12.89 -27.66
N LEU A 392 -30.93 -12.66 -27.96
CA LEU A 392 -30.30 -13.07 -29.21
C LEU A 392 -30.37 -14.61 -29.40
N ARG A 393 -30.05 -15.36 -28.33
CA ARG A 393 -30.16 -16.84 -28.32
C ARG A 393 -31.60 -17.32 -28.56
N GLN A 394 -32.55 -16.69 -27.90
CA GLN A 394 -33.98 -16.98 -28.06
C GLN A 394 -34.45 -16.76 -29.51
N LEU A 395 -33.85 -15.78 -30.20
CA LEU A 395 -34.09 -15.47 -31.61
C LEU A 395 -33.22 -16.29 -32.60
N GLY A 396 -32.47 -17.28 -32.08
CA GLY A 396 -31.66 -18.19 -32.88
C GLY A 396 -30.31 -17.63 -33.34
N ILE A 397 -29.84 -16.53 -32.74
CA ILE A 397 -28.54 -15.93 -33.03
C ILE A 397 -27.53 -16.38 -31.95
N PRO A 398 -26.45 -17.10 -32.32
CA PRO A 398 -25.42 -17.49 -31.39
C PRO A 398 -24.81 -16.24 -30.72
N SER A 399 -24.72 -16.25 -29.39
CA SER A 399 -24.25 -15.08 -28.67
C SER A 399 -23.52 -15.45 -27.36
N ARG A 400 -22.58 -14.59 -26.96
CA ARG A 400 -21.73 -14.72 -25.79
C ARG A 400 -21.83 -13.47 -24.91
N TYR A 401 -21.70 -13.66 -23.61
CA TYR A 401 -21.59 -12.57 -22.64
C TYR A 401 -20.13 -12.20 -22.53
N VAL A 402 -19.82 -10.91 -22.65
CA VAL A 402 -18.45 -10.37 -22.64
C VAL A 402 -18.29 -9.38 -21.52
N VAL A 403 -17.15 -9.44 -20.84
CA VAL A 403 -16.72 -8.47 -19.85
C VAL A 403 -15.36 -7.91 -20.25
N GLY A 404 -15.17 -6.62 -19.99
CA GLY A 404 -13.94 -5.92 -20.26
C GLY A 404 -14.03 -4.46 -19.88
N TYR A 405 -13.54 -3.57 -20.74
CA TYR A 405 -13.50 -2.13 -20.45
C TYR A 405 -14.01 -1.30 -21.61
N ALA A 406 -14.78 -0.25 -21.29
CA ALA A 406 -15.15 0.79 -22.25
C ALA A 406 -14.10 1.90 -22.25
N ILE A 407 -13.67 2.34 -23.44
CA ILE A 407 -12.62 3.33 -23.64
C ILE A 407 -13.27 4.67 -23.98
N THR A 408 -13.42 5.54 -22.98
CA THR A 408 -14.23 6.75 -23.08
C THR A 408 -13.48 8.04 -22.71
N GLU A 409 -12.60 8.00 -21.70
CA GLU A 409 -11.92 9.16 -21.14
C GLU A 409 -10.62 9.46 -21.90
N TRP A 410 -10.57 10.58 -22.62
CA TRP A 410 -9.36 11.06 -23.29
C TRP A 410 -8.70 12.18 -22.50
N ASN A 411 -7.41 12.06 -22.25
CA ASN A 411 -6.61 13.12 -21.63
C ASN A 411 -5.80 13.86 -22.70
N ASP A 412 -6.13 15.13 -22.90
CA ASP A 412 -5.49 15.97 -23.92
C ASP A 412 -4.04 16.34 -23.60
N ASP A 413 -3.69 16.46 -22.34
CA ASP A 413 -2.32 16.83 -21.92
C ASP A 413 -1.35 15.66 -22.15
N MET A 414 -1.76 14.45 -21.80
CA MET A 414 -0.94 13.25 -21.96
C MET A 414 -1.05 12.60 -23.35
N LYS A 415 -2.06 13.00 -24.16
CA LYS A 415 -2.41 12.36 -25.45
C LYS A 415 -2.63 10.85 -25.29
N MET A 416 -3.39 10.47 -24.25
CA MET A 416 -3.69 9.09 -23.89
C MET A 416 -5.15 8.93 -23.46
N TYR A 417 -5.68 7.74 -23.63
CA TYR A 417 -6.91 7.33 -22.95
C TYR A 417 -6.57 6.91 -21.52
N ILE A 418 -7.38 7.34 -20.57
CA ILE A 418 -7.35 6.89 -19.17
C ILE A 418 -8.48 5.89 -18.99
N VAL A 419 -8.15 4.67 -18.61
CA VAL A 419 -9.12 3.62 -18.31
C VAL A 419 -9.13 3.40 -16.80
N ARG A 420 -10.30 3.60 -16.19
CA ARG A 420 -10.50 3.45 -14.75
C ARG A 420 -11.20 2.15 -14.43
N GLU A 421 -11.16 1.69 -13.20
CA GLU A 421 -11.93 0.53 -12.75
C GLU A 421 -13.43 0.71 -13.01
N ARG A 422 -13.98 1.91 -12.84
CA ARG A 422 -15.37 2.24 -13.15
C ARG A 422 -15.73 2.06 -14.64
N HIS A 423 -14.75 2.10 -15.56
CA HIS A 423 -14.96 1.84 -16.97
C HIS A 423 -15.08 0.34 -17.29
N ALA A 424 -15.03 -0.54 -16.26
CA ALA A 424 -15.38 -1.95 -16.44
C ALA A 424 -16.81 -2.04 -16.99
N HIS A 425 -16.99 -2.86 -18.04
CA HIS A 425 -18.22 -2.91 -18.78
C HIS A 425 -18.56 -4.33 -19.24
N ALA A 426 -19.84 -4.59 -19.42
CA ALA A 426 -20.35 -5.85 -19.95
C ALA A 426 -21.24 -5.58 -21.16
N TRP A 427 -21.13 -6.45 -22.17
CA TRP A 427 -21.94 -6.40 -23.41
C TRP A 427 -22.18 -7.81 -23.98
N ALA A 428 -23.04 -7.91 -24.96
CA ALA A 428 -23.22 -9.14 -25.73
C ALA A 428 -22.30 -9.17 -26.96
N SER A 429 -21.84 -10.34 -27.36
CA SER A 429 -21.20 -10.57 -28.66
C SER A 429 -22.05 -11.56 -29.46
N ALA A 430 -22.46 -11.19 -30.67
CA ALA A 430 -23.31 -11.96 -31.53
C ALA A 430 -22.53 -12.48 -32.75
N TYR A 431 -22.79 -13.73 -33.17
CA TYR A 431 -22.18 -14.29 -34.38
C TYR A 431 -22.99 -13.93 -35.61
N ILE A 432 -22.47 -13.03 -36.44
CA ILE A 432 -23.15 -12.45 -37.59
C ILE A 432 -22.20 -12.45 -38.78
N ASN A 433 -22.64 -12.96 -39.91
CA ASN A 433 -21.87 -13.02 -41.16
C ASN A 433 -20.46 -13.64 -40.98
N GLY A 434 -20.38 -14.71 -40.18
CA GLY A 434 -19.13 -15.44 -39.99
C GLY A 434 -18.16 -14.84 -38.96
N ARG A 435 -18.59 -13.86 -38.12
CA ARG A 435 -17.73 -13.22 -37.12
C ARG A 435 -18.49 -12.81 -35.87
N TRP A 436 -17.77 -12.64 -34.76
CA TRP A 436 -18.30 -12.17 -33.48
C TRP A 436 -18.33 -10.66 -33.43
N VAL A 437 -19.53 -10.08 -33.41
CA VAL A 437 -19.73 -8.61 -33.42
C VAL A 437 -20.22 -8.15 -32.03
N PRO A 438 -19.63 -7.12 -31.42
CA PRO A 438 -20.10 -6.61 -30.15
C PRO A 438 -21.45 -5.90 -30.31
N ILE A 439 -22.39 -6.21 -29.41
CA ILE A 439 -23.74 -5.63 -29.34
C ILE A 439 -23.92 -5.09 -27.94
N ASP A 440 -23.84 -3.79 -27.81
CA ASP A 440 -24.07 -3.08 -26.53
C ASP A 440 -25.43 -2.37 -26.60
N THR A 441 -26.30 -2.71 -25.68
CA THR A 441 -27.64 -2.12 -25.54
C THR A 441 -27.77 -1.29 -24.29
N THR A 442 -26.67 -1.06 -23.58
CA THR A 442 -26.64 -0.20 -22.40
C THR A 442 -26.90 1.27 -22.80
N PRO A 443 -27.90 1.95 -22.21
CA PRO A 443 -28.20 3.35 -22.55
C PRO A 443 -26.97 4.24 -22.38
N GLN A 444 -26.64 5.07 -23.39
CA GLN A 444 -25.43 5.91 -23.41
C GLN A 444 -25.27 6.88 -22.21
N GLN A 445 -26.36 7.15 -21.50
CA GLN A 445 -26.35 7.99 -20.31
C GLN A 445 -25.54 7.41 -19.14
N TRP A 446 -25.18 6.11 -19.22
CA TRP A 446 -24.39 5.47 -18.15
C TRP A 446 -23.07 6.17 -17.89
N LEU A 447 -22.41 6.70 -18.91
CA LEU A 447 -21.15 7.43 -18.79
C LEU A 447 -21.29 8.68 -17.90
N ALA A 448 -22.28 9.54 -18.21
CA ALA A 448 -22.52 10.76 -17.43
C ALA A 448 -22.93 10.44 -15.99
N MET A 449 -23.69 9.37 -15.75
CA MET A 449 -24.12 8.98 -14.41
C MET A 449 -22.97 8.45 -13.56
N GLU A 450 -21.96 7.82 -14.17
CA GLU A 450 -20.78 7.34 -13.46
C GLU A 450 -19.76 8.46 -13.21
N GLU A 451 -19.65 9.44 -14.10
CA GLU A 451 -18.84 10.64 -13.90
C GLU A 451 -19.35 11.51 -12.75
N ASP A 452 -20.66 11.66 -12.60
CA ASP A 452 -21.29 12.45 -11.52
C ASP A 452 -21.02 11.87 -10.11
N GLN A 453 -20.65 10.59 -10.00
CA GLN A 453 -20.32 9.94 -8.74
C GLN A 453 -18.83 10.04 -8.37
N SER A 454 -18.04 10.73 -9.18
CA SER A 454 -16.60 10.88 -8.95
C SER A 454 -16.30 11.68 -7.67
N SER A 455 -15.19 11.32 -7.00
CA SER A 455 -14.73 12.01 -5.79
C SER A 455 -14.32 13.44 -6.08
N VAL A 456 -14.71 14.38 -5.19
CA VAL A 456 -14.28 15.80 -5.25
C VAL A 456 -12.75 15.95 -5.25
N LEU A 457 -12.02 14.97 -4.69
CA LEU A 457 -10.56 14.94 -4.66
C LEU A 457 -9.93 14.27 -5.88
N GLN A 458 -10.73 13.73 -6.80
CA GLN A 458 -10.23 13.06 -8.01
C GLN A 458 -9.22 13.89 -8.80
N PRO A 459 -9.42 15.20 -9.07
CA PRO A 459 -8.44 15.98 -9.82
C PRO A 459 -7.06 16.06 -9.16
N LEU A 460 -7.01 16.06 -7.82
CA LEU A 460 -5.76 16.04 -7.07
C LEU A 460 -5.05 14.67 -7.19
N TRP A 461 -5.81 13.58 -7.06
CA TRP A 461 -5.27 12.24 -7.21
C TRP A 461 -4.82 11.97 -8.65
N ASP A 462 -5.56 12.46 -9.63
CA ASP A 462 -5.18 12.38 -11.04
C ASP A 462 -3.90 13.17 -11.34
N PHE A 463 -3.78 14.39 -10.80
CA PHE A 463 -2.55 15.16 -10.93
C PHE A 463 -1.33 14.41 -10.36
N LEU A 464 -1.44 13.87 -9.15
CA LEU A 464 -0.37 13.11 -8.52
C LEU A 464 -0.07 11.82 -9.30
N GLY A 465 -1.09 11.05 -9.66
CA GLY A 465 -0.93 9.80 -10.40
C GLY A 465 -0.39 9.99 -11.83
N ASN A 466 -0.76 11.08 -12.50
CA ASN A 466 -0.24 11.39 -13.83
C ASN A 466 1.22 11.83 -13.77
N ASN A 467 1.61 12.68 -12.80
CA ASN A 467 3.01 13.06 -12.62
C ASN A 467 3.88 11.86 -12.21
N GLN A 468 3.38 10.99 -11.35
CA GLN A 468 4.07 9.74 -11.02
C GLN A 468 4.29 8.89 -12.27
N PHE A 469 3.26 8.63 -13.06
CA PHE A 469 3.34 7.85 -14.29
C PHE A 469 4.32 8.46 -15.31
N LEU A 470 4.29 9.79 -15.51
CA LEU A 470 5.24 10.47 -16.39
C LEU A 470 6.69 10.36 -15.87
N PHE A 471 6.87 10.41 -14.55
CA PHE A 471 8.18 10.20 -13.94
C PHE A 471 8.66 8.76 -14.14
N GLU A 472 7.80 7.77 -13.96
CA GLU A 472 8.12 6.36 -14.21
C GLU A 472 8.48 6.11 -15.68
N LEU A 473 7.73 6.68 -16.62
CA LEU A 473 8.08 6.60 -18.05
C LEU A 473 9.45 7.23 -18.34
N TRP A 474 9.69 8.43 -17.80
CA TRP A 474 10.97 9.11 -17.97
C TRP A 474 12.12 8.32 -17.33
N PHE A 475 11.90 7.78 -16.13
CA PHE A 475 12.90 6.99 -15.40
C PHE A 475 13.23 5.69 -16.13
N ASN A 476 12.23 4.97 -16.62
CA ASN A 476 12.43 3.74 -17.37
C ASN A 476 13.09 3.98 -18.76
N ASP A 477 12.82 5.14 -19.39
CA ASP A 477 13.42 5.52 -20.69
C ASP A 477 14.91 5.90 -20.55
N GLN A 478 15.36 6.30 -19.35
CA GLN A 478 16.75 6.74 -19.09
C GLN A 478 17.77 5.60 -19.03
N LYS A 479 17.36 4.32 -19.13
CA LYS A 479 18.26 3.16 -19.03
C LYS A 479 19.26 3.30 -17.87
N LEU A 480 18.77 3.65 -16.69
CA LEU A 480 19.60 3.86 -15.50
C LEU A 480 20.42 2.63 -15.11
N GLU A 481 20.05 1.46 -15.61
CA GLU A 481 20.87 0.24 -15.51
C GLU A 481 22.27 0.43 -16.14
N GLU A 482 22.40 1.25 -17.19
CA GLU A 482 23.71 1.57 -17.79
C GLU A 482 24.59 2.43 -16.87
N TYR A 483 23.96 3.19 -15.93
CA TYR A 483 24.65 4.12 -15.00
C TYR A 483 24.68 3.62 -13.55
N GLU A 484 24.30 2.36 -13.30
CA GLU A 484 24.24 1.81 -11.95
C GLU A 484 25.62 1.88 -11.25
N ASN A 485 26.69 1.56 -11.96
CA ASN A 485 28.05 1.61 -11.43
C ASN A 485 28.52 3.05 -11.12
N GLU A 486 28.14 4.03 -11.95
CA GLU A 486 28.44 5.45 -11.74
C GLU A 486 27.68 5.99 -10.54
N LEU A 487 26.42 5.61 -10.36
CA LEU A 487 25.61 5.98 -9.21
C LEU A 487 26.17 5.39 -7.90
N TYR A 488 26.61 4.12 -7.92
CA TYR A 488 27.33 3.54 -6.78
C TYR A 488 28.66 4.25 -6.52
N GLY A 489 29.38 4.62 -7.58
CA GLY A 489 30.61 5.41 -7.49
C GLY A 489 30.40 6.77 -6.85
N ILE A 490 29.37 7.50 -7.27
CA ILE A 490 29.01 8.80 -6.69
C ILE A 490 28.59 8.63 -5.22
N GLY A 491 27.75 7.64 -4.91
CA GLY A 491 27.34 7.32 -3.55
C GLY A 491 28.53 7.00 -2.64
N PHE A 492 29.48 6.23 -3.15
CA PHE A 492 30.71 5.89 -2.43
C PHE A 492 31.59 7.12 -2.18
N ILE A 493 31.75 8.01 -3.17
CA ILE A 493 32.51 9.28 -3.02
C ILE A 493 31.84 10.17 -1.98
N LEU A 494 30.51 10.30 -2.01
CA LEU A 494 29.76 11.09 -1.01
C LEU A 494 29.92 10.50 0.40
N ALA A 495 29.90 9.18 0.52
CA ALA A 495 30.17 8.50 1.78
C ALA A 495 31.61 8.78 2.30
N LEU A 496 32.61 8.72 1.42
CA LEU A 496 33.99 9.06 1.76
C LEU A 496 34.14 10.53 2.19
N ILE A 497 33.50 11.45 1.49
CA ILE A 497 33.47 12.88 1.86
C ILE A 497 32.85 13.07 3.24
N LEU A 498 31.76 12.36 3.53
CA LEU A 498 31.08 12.39 4.82
C LEU A 498 32.02 11.85 5.93
N ILE A 499 32.63 10.69 5.69
CA ILE A 499 33.58 10.07 6.63
C ILE A 499 34.77 11.00 6.86
N TRP A 500 35.35 11.55 5.78
CA TRP A 500 36.47 12.50 5.87
C TRP A 500 36.09 13.74 6.65
N ARG A 501 34.91 14.31 6.43
CA ARG A 501 34.38 15.46 7.15
C ARG A 501 34.15 15.17 8.64
N ILE A 502 33.65 13.98 8.98
CA ILE A 502 33.51 13.54 10.38
C ILE A 502 34.89 13.35 11.02
N ALA A 503 35.83 12.73 10.32
CA ALA A 503 37.18 12.45 10.82
C ALA A 503 38.04 13.73 10.99
N THR A 504 37.81 14.76 10.17
CA THR A 504 38.55 16.03 10.21
C THR A 504 37.85 17.11 11.03
N SER A 505 36.63 16.86 11.56
CA SER A 505 36.01 17.77 12.49
C SER A 505 36.84 17.79 13.77
N GLU A 506 37.56 18.89 14.05
CA GLU A 506 38.24 19.11 15.32
C GLU A 506 37.22 18.90 16.44
N GLN A 507 37.52 17.95 17.32
CA GLN A 507 36.83 17.84 18.61
C GLN A 507 37.12 19.13 19.34
N VAL A 508 36.16 20.03 19.38
CA VAL A 508 36.19 21.09 20.36
C VAL A 508 36.05 20.37 21.69
N ILE A 509 37.20 20.10 22.31
CA ILE A 509 37.27 19.74 23.71
C ILE A 509 36.75 21.00 24.43
N ILE A 510 35.45 21.12 24.58
CA ILE A 510 34.90 21.96 25.61
C ILE A 510 35.42 21.27 26.86
N GLU A 511 36.45 21.91 27.49
CA GLU A 511 36.85 21.60 28.84
C GLU A 511 35.55 21.31 29.58
N ARG A 512 35.41 20.06 29.97
CA ARG A 512 34.38 19.66 30.90
C ARG A 512 34.67 20.50 32.08
N GLU A 513 34.08 21.69 32.20
CA GLU A 513 33.79 22.22 33.50
C GLU A 513 33.19 21.02 34.22
N GLN A 514 34.03 20.43 35.07
CA GLN A 514 33.50 19.66 36.16
C GLN A 514 32.65 20.69 36.93
N THR A 515 31.47 20.98 36.38
CA THR A 515 30.36 21.07 37.26
C THR A 515 30.37 19.70 37.93
N THR A 516 31.13 19.63 39.02
CA THR A 516 30.68 18.94 40.18
C THR A 516 29.21 19.32 40.25
N ASP A 517 28.42 18.55 39.54
CA ASP A 517 27.03 18.38 39.83
C ASP A 517 27.02 17.53 41.13
N SER A 518 27.63 18.11 42.18
CA SER A 518 26.99 18.03 43.44
C SER A 518 25.61 18.59 43.12
N SER A 519 24.68 17.68 42.81
CA SER A 519 23.27 17.94 42.93
C SER A 519 23.13 18.85 44.12
N ASN A 520 23.04 20.15 43.85
CA ASN A 520 22.63 21.13 44.82
C ASN A 520 21.16 20.84 45.09
N TRP A 521 20.94 19.69 45.70
CA TRP A 521 19.86 19.55 46.63
C TRP A 521 20.20 20.57 47.67
N ILE A 522 19.78 21.83 47.50
CA ILE A 522 19.73 22.81 48.54
C ILE A 522 18.80 22.19 49.56
N LEU A 523 19.42 21.44 50.49
CA LEU A 523 18.69 20.94 51.65
C LEU A 523 18.16 22.20 52.32
N PRO A 524 16.84 22.35 52.48
CA PRO A 524 16.28 23.54 53.13
C PRO A 524 17.01 23.76 54.44
N GLY A 525 17.50 25.00 54.68
CA GLY A 525 18.20 25.37 55.88
C GLY A 525 19.71 25.09 55.91
N ARG A 526 20.38 24.74 54.77
CA ARG A 526 21.85 24.64 54.71
C ARG A 526 22.55 25.95 54.96
N ASP A 527 21.90 27.07 54.74
CA ASP A 527 22.32 28.46 54.98
C ASP A 527 21.90 28.98 56.35
N SER A 528 21.38 28.12 57.24
CA SER A 528 20.97 28.53 58.58
C SER A 528 22.13 29.08 59.35
N PRO A 529 21.94 30.23 60.02
CA PRO A 529 22.98 30.86 60.90
C PRO A 529 23.53 29.94 61.99
N PHE A 530 22.78 28.89 62.35
CA PHE A 530 23.19 27.94 63.38
C PHE A 530 24.43 27.12 62.96
N PHE A 531 24.66 26.84 61.72
CA PHE A 531 25.86 26.14 61.22
C PHE A 531 27.14 27.02 61.43
N ARG A 532 27.02 28.33 61.34
CA ARG A 532 28.15 29.25 61.71
C ARG A 532 28.49 29.17 63.19
N ILE A 533 27.47 28.99 64.03
CA ILE A 533 27.69 28.81 65.49
C ILE A 533 28.36 27.43 65.71
N GLU A 534 27.94 26.39 65.08
CA GLU A 534 28.57 25.06 65.13
C GLU A 534 30.04 25.13 64.68
N GLU A 535 30.32 25.84 63.58
CA GLU A 535 31.69 26.06 63.10
C GLU A 535 32.55 26.82 64.08
N GLN A 536 32.06 27.92 64.64
CA GLN A 536 32.79 28.73 65.67
C GLN A 536 33.06 27.92 66.93
N LEU A 537 32.09 27.19 67.45
CA LEU A 537 32.26 26.30 68.59
C LEU A 537 33.25 25.17 68.28
N SER A 538 33.28 24.66 67.07
CA SER A 538 34.27 23.68 66.65
C SER A 538 35.69 24.23 66.58
N ILE A 539 35.87 25.49 66.17
CA ILE A 539 37.14 26.20 66.17
C ILE A 539 37.63 26.41 67.61
N LEU A 540 36.73 26.70 68.56
CA LEU A 540 36.99 26.82 69.95
C LEU A 540 37.30 25.51 70.70
N GLY A 541 37.31 24.36 69.95
CA GLY A 541 37.61 23.02 70.47
C GLY A 541 36.40 22.20 70.87
N PHE A 542 35.19 22.72 70.80
CA PHE A 542 33.96 22.04 71.19
C PHE A 542 33.34 21.29 69.97
N ARG A 543 34.08 20.35 69.41
CA ARG A 543 33.61 19.61 68.25
C ARG A 543 32.49 18.64 68.60
N ARG A 544 31.50 18.55 67.72
CA ARG A 544 30.41 17.57 67.80
C ARG A 544 30.91 16.17 67.39
N GLY A 545 30.55 15.16 68.16
CA GLY A 545 30.88 13.75 67.86
C GLY A 545 30.20 13.22 66.59
N LYS A 546 30.82 12.24 65.96
CA LYS A 546 30.26 11.60 64.74
C LYS A 546 28.96 10.85 65.08
N GLY A 547 27.83 11.35 64.62
CA GLY A 547 26.49 10.80 64.89
C GLY A 547 25.78 11.38 66.10
N GLU A 548 26.41 12.33 66.85
CA GLU A 548 25.85 13.04 68.02
C GLU A 548 24.77 14.03 67.55
N LEU A 549 23.59 14.02 68.20
CA LEU A 549 22.52 14.98 67.90
C LEU A 549 22.96 16.39 68.35
N MET A 550 22.57 17.44 67.59
CA MET A 550 22.92 18.82 67.93
C MET A 550 22.49 19.24 69.35
N ALA A 551 21.33 18.78 69.79
CA ALA A 551 20.81 19.06 71.12
C ALA A 551 21.64 18.38 72.21
N GLU A 552 22.03 17.12 72.01
CA GLU A 552 22.90 16.39 72.95
C GLU A 552 24.30 17.00 73.02
N TRP A 553 24.84 17.42 71.87
CA TRP A 553 26.11 18.14 71.78
C TRP A 553 26.11 19.44 72.56
N LEU A 554 25.06 20.29 72.43
CA LEU A 554 24.93 21.54 73.15
C LEU A 554 24.83 21.34 74.66
N LEU A 555 24.16 20.31 75.12
CA LEU A 555 24.10 19.94 76.55
C LEU A 555 25.43 19.42 77.03
N ARG A 556 26.17 18.64 76.29
CA ARG A 556 27.49 18.10 76.63
C ARG A 556 28.57 19.21 76.81
N ILE A 557 28.47 20.24 75.95
CA ILE A 557 29.39 21.40 76.01
C ILE A 557 28.91 22.49 76.99
N GLU A 558 27.90 22.20 77.83
CA GLU A 558 27.28 23.06 78.79
C GLU A 558 26.79 24.41 78.21
N ARG A 559 26.17 24.40 77.06
CA ARG A 559 25.59 25.56 76.33
C ARG A 559 24.08 25.42 76.08
N PRO A 560 23.27 25.22 77.15
CA PRO A 560 21.83 25.03 76.96
C PRO A 560 21.12 26.29 76.42
N GLU A 561 21.71 27.47 76.59
CA GLU A 561 21.24 28.78 76.12
C GLU A 561 21.07 28.79 74.57
N LEU A 562 21.75 27.92 73.83
CA LEU A 562 21.67 27.83 72.40
C LEU A 562 20.52 26.89 71.89
N LEU A 563 19.85 26.17 72.81
CA LEU A 563 18.74 25.26 72.43
C LEU A 563 17.57 25.98 71.77
N PRO A 564 17.12 27.19 72.13
CA PRO A 564 16.07 27.91 71.41
C PRO A 564 16.47 28.24 69.98
N MET A 565 17.77 28.55 69.72
CA MET A 565 18.28 28.80 68.38
C MET A 565 18.32 27.51 67.56
N LEU A 566 18.64 26.37 68.17
CA LEU A 566 18.55 25.06 67.53
C LEU A 566 17.09 24.68 67.17
N THR A 567 16.13 25.02 68.02
CA THR A 567 14.71 24.82 67.75
C THR A 567 14.26 25.60 66.52
N SER A 568 14.68 26.87 66.39
CA SER A 568 14.45 27.73 65.24
C SER A 568 15.14 27.19 63.98
N HIS A 569 16.39 26.67 64.11
CA HIS A 569 17.11 25.98 63.03
C HIS A 569 16.35 24.72 62.51
N ASN A 570 15.89 23.88 63.44
CA ASN A 570 15.16 22.66 63.08
C ASN A 570 13.81 22.99 62.40
N ARG A 571 13.12 24.04 62.88
CA ARG A 571 11.89 24.53 62.26
C ARG A 571 12.13 25.00 60.83
N TRP A 572 13.19 25.81 60.63
CA TRP A 572 13.53 26.31 59.29
C TRP A 572 13.99 25.19 58.34
N ARG A 573 14.58 24.10 58.85
CA ARG A 573 15.11 22.98 58.07
C ARG A 573 14.08 21.90 57.76
N PHE A 574 13.14 21.65 58.64
CA PHE A 574 12.25 20.49 58.61
C PHE A 574 10.77 20.83 58.59
N ASP A 575 10.37 22.04 58.87
CA ASP A 575 9.02 22.55 58.74
C ASP A 575 8.91 23.31 57.41
N PRO A 576 8.00 22.86 56.48
CA PRO A 576 7.84 23.46 55.17
C PRO A 576 7.29 24.88 55.22
#